data_639045fef55e5fbe843a89f658b4de1c
#
_entry.id   639045fef55e5fbe843a89f658b4de1c
#
_cell.length_a   1.000
_cell.length_b   1.000
_cell.length_c   1.000
_cell.angle_alpha   90.00
_cell.angle_beta   90.00
_cell.angle_gamma   90.00
#
_symmetry.space_group_name_H-M   'P 1'
#
loop_
_entity.id
_entity.type
_entity.pdbx_description
1 polymer ?
#
loop_
_entity_poly.entity_id
_entity_poly.type
_entity_poly.pdbx_seq_one_letter_code
_entity_poly.pdbx_strand_id
1 'polypeptide(L)'
;GVLQDVSARGDTESRTGLAEVVSEISLALARRSTDWIASASELEHFSNRNAERAEATFSQYSVQLRTKIERETNAVIGGKNVSAERSMGGRSGSSGGPTVAVVSLVVALRGDAMKRLGLDRSVSSMSGLKDALQTIASGSLSDDGENVLAAEVLWTPEEPWEVLTREDAIADFPELMDL
;
A
#
# COMPACT_ATOMS: atom_id res chain seq x y z
N GLY A 1 -2.63 -14.27 5.99
CA GLY A 1 -3.75 -13.52 5.36
C GLY A 1 -3.56 -13.39 3.86
N VAL A 2 -4.56 -12.89 3.12
CA VAL A 2 -4.53 -12.85 1.63
C VAL A 2 -3.27 -12.22 1.06
N LEU A 3 -2.81 -11.10 1.63
CA LEU A 3 -1.58 -10.43 1.17
C LEU A 3 -0.34 -11.29 1.37
N GLN A 4 -0.20 -11.93 2.54
CA GLN A 4 0.90 -12.84 2.82
C GLN A 4 0.87 -14.07 1.88
N ASP A 5 -0.31 -14.62 1.62
CA ASP A 5 -0.46 -15.77 0.74
C ASP A 5 -0.12 -15.43 -0.71
N VAL A 6 -0.52 -14.26 -1.19
CA VAL A 6 -0.19 -13.77 -2.54
C VAL A 6 1.31 -13.49 -2.65
N SER A 7 1.90 -12.80 -1.68
CA SER A 7 3.33 -12.49 -1.68
C SER A 7 4.21 -13.76 -1.59
N ALA A 8 3.76 -14.78 -0.87
CA ALA A 8 4.51 -16.03 -0.72
C ALA A 8 4.43 -16.95 -1.96
N ARG A 9 3.35 -16.87 -2.75
CA ARG A 9 3.13 -17.72 -3.93
C ARG A 9 3.49 -17.04 -5.23
N GLY A 10 3.55 -15.70 -5.22
CA GLY A 10 3.75 -14.92 -6.44
C GLY A 10 5.16 -15.08 -7.00
N ASP A 11 5.24 -15.36 -8.29
CA ASP A 11 6.49 -15.25 -9.04
C ASP A 11 6.77 -13.78 -9.32
N THR A 12 7.70 -13.19 -8.59
CA THR A 12 8.11 -11.79 -8.77
C THR A 12 9.35 -11.64 -9.65
N GLU A 13 9.93 -12.76 -10.13
CA GLU A 13 11.10 -12.74 -10.99
C GLU A 13 10.73 -12.56 -12.46
N SER A 14 9.55 -13.04 -12.86
CA SER A 14 9.01 -12.80 -14.21
C SER A 14 8.06 -11.61 -14.25
N ARG A 15 7.98 -10.93 -15.39
CA ARG A 15 7.05 -9.80 -15.59
C ARG A 15 5.60 -10.24 -15.49
N THR A 16 5.27 -11.40 -16.07
CA THR A 16 3.93 -11.96 -15.99
C THR A 16 3.55 -12.27 -14.54
N GLY A 17 4.44 -12.91 -13.79
CA GLY A 17 4.20 -13.21 -12.38
C GLY A 17 4.06 -11.96 -11.53
N LEU A 18 4.89 -10.94 -11.76
CA LEU A 18 4.74 -9.64 -11.10
C LEU A 18 3.39 -9.00 -11.41
N ALA A 19 2.96 -9.04 -12.66
CA ALA A 19 1.67 -8.51 -13.11
C ALA A 19 0.49 -9.25 -12.46
N GLU A 20 0.59 -10.58 -12.31
CA GLU A 20 -0.40 -11.41 -11.60
C GLU A 20 -0.50 -11.01 -10.13
N VAL A 21 0.63 -10.83 -9.44
CA VAL A 21 0.69 -10.38 -8.04
C VAL A 21 0.04 -9.01 -7.89
N VAL A 22 0.38 -8.05 -8.75
CA VAL A 22 -0.22 -6.70 -8.73
C VAL A 22 -1.74 -6.78 -8.94
N SER A 23 -2.19 -7.60 -9.89
CA SER A 23 -3.61 -7.80 -10.17
C SER A 23 -4.34 -8.39 -8.96
N GLU A 24 -3.83 -9.48 -8.38
CA GLU A 24 -4.46 -10.14 -7.23
C GLU A 24 -4.56 -9.21 -6.02
N ILE A 25 -3.50 -8.46 -5.71
CA ILE A 25 -3.47 -7.54 -4.58
C ILE A 25 -4.45 -6.39 -4.80
N SER A 26 -4.42 -5.78 -6.00
CA SER A 26 -5.34 -4.69 -6.33
C SER A 26 -6.80 -5.13 -6.23
N LEU A 27 -7.15 -6.33 -6.70
CA LEU A 27 -8.50 -6.88 -6.54
C LEU A 27 -8.84 -7.21 -5.09
N ALA A 28 -7.89 -7.73 -4.32
CA ALA A 28 -8.11 -8.03 -2.90
C ALA A 28 -8.42 -6.76 -2.10
N LEU A 29 -7.70 -5.68 -2.37
CA LEU A 29 -7.96 -4.37 -1.77
C LEU A 29 -9.31 -3.81 -2.22
N ALA A 30 -9.60 -3.81 -3.52
CA ALA A 30 -10.87 -3.28 -4.05
C ALA A 30 -12.10 -4.01 -3.50
N ARG A 31 -12.02 -5.33 -3.28
CA ARG A 31 -13.10 -6.13 -2.67
C ARG A 31 -13.36 -5.77 -1.21
N ARG A 32 -12.39 -5.21 -0.51
CA ARG A 32 -12.48 -4.77 0.89
C ARG A 32 -12.74 -3.27 1.04
N SER A 33 -13.20 -2.62 -0.01
CA SER A 33 -13.45 -1.17 0.01
C SER A 33 -14.45 -0.73 1.08
N THR A 34 -15.34 -1.60 1.55
CA THR A 34 -16.25 -1.33 2.67
C THR A 34 -15.57 -1.26 4.04
N ASP A 35 -14.36 -1.81 4.14
CA ASP A 35 -13.59 -1.84 5.38
C ASP A 35 -12.58 -0.69 5.46
N TRP A 36 -12.48 0.12 4.40
CA TRP A 36 -11.55 1.25 4.36
C TRP A 36 -12.06 2.39 5.25
N ILE A 37 -11.17 2.95 6.05
CA ILE A 37 -11.45 4.09 6.93
C ILE A 37 -10.71 5.35 6.48
N ALA A 38 -9.57 5.19 5.83
CA ALA A 38 -8.78 6.29 5.29
C ALA A 38 -8.01 5.81 4.05
N SER A 39 -7.62 6.74 3.20
CA SER A 39 -6.78 6.45 2.03
C SER A 39 -5.92 7.63 1.63
N ALA A 40 -4.85 7.32 0.91
CA ALA A 40 -4.04 8.29 0.18
C ALA A 40 -3.72 7.74 -1.20
N SER A 41 -3.62 8.61 -2.19
CA SER A 41 -3.12 8.24 -3.51
C SER A 41 -2.27 9.35 -4.10
N GLU A 42 -1.19 8.97 -4.73
CA GLU A 42 -0.29 9.86 -5.44
C GLU A 42 0.02 9.29 -6.80
N LEU A 43 0.15 10.15 -7.79
CA LEU A 43 0.39 9.78 -9.18
C LEU A 43 1.40 10.73 -9.79
N GLU A 44 2.48 10.19 -10.34
CA GLU A 44 3.46 10.94 -11.10
C GLU A 44 3.61 10.41 -12.52
N HIS A 45 3.75 11.33 -13.47
CA HIS A 45 3.98 11.02 -14.86
C HIS A 45 5.39 11.37 -15.32
N PHE A 46 6.02 10.41 -15.97
CA PHE A 46 7.35 10.58 -16.54
C PHE A 46 7.31 10.36 -18.07
N SER A 47 8.02 11.21 -18.82
CA SER A 47 8.26 10.97 -20.24
C SER A 47 9.31 9.87 -20.41
N ASN A 48 9.31 9.21 -21.57
CA ASN A 48 10.32 8.19 -21.89
C ASN A 48 11.77 8.66 -21.76
N ARG A 49 12.00 9.99 -21.85
CA ARG A 49 13.34 10.58 -21.66
C ARG A 49 13.76 10.68 -20.19
N ASN A 50 12.82 10.46 -19.28
CA ASN A 50 13.00 10.60 -17.83
C ASN A 50 12.86 9.25 -17.10
N ALA A 51 13.20 8.13 -17.76
CA ALA A 51 13.10 6.79 -17.16
C ALA A 51 13.90 6.65 -15.86
N GLU A 52 15.14 7.18 -15.83
CA GLU A 52 15.97 7.19 -14.63
C GLU A 52 15.31 7.95 -13.46
N ARG A 53 14.62 9.05 -13.76
CA ARG A 53 13.88 9.79 -12.75
C ARG A 53 12.67 9.01 -12.24
N ALA A 54 11.97 8.30 -13.11
CA ALA A 54 10.86 7.44 -12.72
C ALA A 54 11.33 6.31 -11.77
N GLU A 55 12.47 5.67 -12.09
CA GLU A 55 13.08 4.65 -11.24
C GLU A 55 13.52 5.23 -9.89
N ALA A 56 14.15 6.41 -9.89
CA ALA A 56 14.54 7.09 -8.66
C ALA A 56 13.31 7.44 -7.79
N THR A 57 12.22 7.92 -8.39
CA THR A 57 10.98 8.22 -7.68
C THR A 57 10.34 6.96 -7.11
N PHE A 58 10.25 5.87 -7.88
CA PHE A 58 9.77 4.58 -7.38
C PHE A 58 10.57 4.13 -6.15
N SER A 59 11.90 4.15 -6.26
CA SER A 59 12.80 3.79 -5.16
C SER A 59 12.63 4.70 -3.95
N GLN A 60 12.41 5.99 -4.16
CA GLN A 60 12.18 6.95 -3.08
C GLN A 60 10.88 6.63 -2.31
N TYR A 61 9.78 6.39 -3.00
CA TYR A 61 8.51 5.99 -2.37
C TYR A 61 8.68 4.68 -1.59
N SER A 62 9.31 3.68 -2.19
CA SER A 62 9.58 2.39 -1.56
C SER A 62 10.37 2.55 -0.26
N VAL A 63 11.48 3.29 -0.29
CA VAL A 63 12.30 3.54 0.91
C VAL A 63 11.53 4.32 1.98
N GLN A 64 10.78 5.33 1.60
CA GLN A 64 9.98 6.11 2.55
C GLN A 64 8.94 5.26 3.26
N LEU A 65 8.21 4.41 2.53
CA LEU A 65 7.19 3.53 3.09
C LEU A 65 7.81 2.45 3.98
N ARG A 66 8.91 1.81 3.56
CA ARG A 66 9.64 0.86 4.41
C ARG A 66 10.10 1.49 5.71
N THR A 67 10.64 2.70 5.65
CA THR A 67 11.09 3.43 6.86
C THR A 67 9.94 3.73 7.82
N LYS A 68 8.75 4.04 7.32
CA LYS A 68 7.56 4.26 8.15
C LYS A 68 7.14 2.96 8.84
N ILE A 69 7.06 1.87 8.11
CA ILE A 69 6.68 0.55 8.61
C ILE A 69 7.70 0.03 9.64
N GLU A 70 9.01 0.15 9.36
CA GLU A 70 10.07 -0.23 10.30
C GLU A 70 10.02 0.55 11.61
N ARG A 71 9.66 1.84 11.58
CA ARG A 71 9.49 2.64 12.81
C ARG A 71 8.34 2.12 13.65
N GLU A 72 7.24 1.78 13.03
CA GLU A 72 6.06 1.25 13.70
C GLU A 72 6.41 -0.10 14.33
N THR A 73 6.97 -1.04 13.58
CA THR A 73 7.39 -2.36 14.07
C THR A 73 8.43 -2.25 15.20
N ASN A 74 9.42 -1.38 15.11
CA ASN A 74 10.42 -1.18 16.15
C ASN A 74 9.84 -0.55 17.43
N ALA A 75 8.82 0.27 17.32
CA ALA A 75 8.12 0.82 18.48
C ALA A 75 7.41 -0.28 19.28
N VAL A 76 6.96 -1.35 18.61
CA VAL A 76 6.34 -2.53 19.22
C VAL A 76 7.40 -3.49 19.83
N ILE A 77 8.49 -3.78 19.10
CA ILE A 77 9.53 -4.77 19.51
C ILE A 77 10.39 -4.25 20.67
N GLY A 78 10.58 -2.95 20.81
CA GLY A 78 11.40 -2.34 21.88
C GLY A 78 10.85 -2.53 23.29
N GLY A 79 9.75 -3.26 23.47
CA GLY A 79 9.15 -3.60 24.77
C GLY A 79 8.67 -2.39 25.59
N LYS A 80 8.82 -1.20 25.04
CA LYS A 80 8.17 0.01 25.46
C LYS A 80 7.24 0.42 24.34
N ASN A 81 5.99 -0.02 24.44
CA ASN A 81 4.90 0.58 23.68
C ASN A 81 4.93 2.09 23.96
N VAL A 82 5.59 2.86 23.13
CA VAL A 82 5.58 4.33 23.25
C VAL A 82 4.14 4.83 23.08
N SER A 83 3.34 4.09 22.32
CA SER A 83 1.87 4.25 22.25
C SER A 83 1.20 3.92 23.58
N ALA A 84 1.66 2.90 24.30
CA ALA A 84 1.14 2.57 25.63
C ALA A 84 1.52 3.61 26.69
N GLU A 85 2.67 4.27 26.57
CA GLU A 85 3.04 5.36 27.49
C GLU A 85 2.20 6.63 27.23
N ARG A 86 1.78 6.90 25.99
CA ARG A 86 0.82 7.98 25.70
C ARG A 86 -0.59 7.65 26.21
N SER A 87 -0.94 6.37 26.28
CA SER A 87 -2.22 5.90 26.82
C SER A 87 -2.23 5.71 28.35
N MET A 88 -1.08 5.71 29.03
CA MET A 88 -0.97 5.56 30.49
C MET A 88 -1.41 6.77 31.31
N GLY A 89 -2.07 7.75 30.69
CA GLY A 89 -2.87 8.76 31.39
C GLY A 89 -4.22 8.29 31.92
N GLY A 90 -4.53 6.99 31.97
CA GLY A 90 -5.77 6.51 32.59
C GLY A 90 -6.24 5.13 32.16
N ARG A 91 -6.18 4.21 33.09
CA ARG A 91 -6.86 2.92 33.18
C ARG A 91 -6.22 1.72 32.50
N SER A 92 -5.58 0.91 33.33
CA SER A 92 -5.43 -0.53 33.22
C SER A 92 -6.76 -1.18 32.83
N GLY A 93 -6.79 -1.91 31.75
CA GLY A 93 -7.88 -2.84 31.49
C GLY A 93 -8.22 -2.99 30.01
N SER A 94 -7.86 -4.13 29.43
CA SER A 94 -8.38 -4.66 28.19
C SER A 94 -7.71 -4.14 26.90
N SER A 95 -6.68 -4.83 26.51
CA SER A 95 -6.19 -4.97 25.14
C SER A 95 -7.29 -5.44 24.19
N GLY A 96 -7.94 -4.55 23.50
CA GLY A 96 -9.05 -4.89 22.60
C GLY A 96 -9.62 -3.69 21.87
N GLY A 97 -8.81 -2.66 21.60
CA GLY A 97 -9.20 -1.61 20.67
C GLY A 97 -9.27 -2.16 19.24
N PRO A 98 -10.05 -1.52 18.35
CA PRO A 98 -10.10 -1.93 16.95
C PRO A 98 -8.70 -1.81 16.35
N THR A 99 -8.17 -2.92 15.86
CA THR A 99 -6.91 -2.98 15.12
C THR A 99 -7.19 -2.58 13.68
N VAL A 100 -6.42 -1.63 13.17
CA VAL A 100 -6.41 -1.27 11.76
C VAL A 100 -5.15 -1.83 11.09
N ALA A 101 -5.13 -1.88 9.77
CA ALA A 101 -3.95 -2.20 8.99
C ALA A 101 -3.77 -1.13 7.92
N VAL A 102 -2.53 -0.73 7.69
CA VAL A 102 -2.15 0.13 6.57
C VAL A 102 -1.53 -0.76 5.50
N VAL A 103 -2.05 -0.66 4.28
CA VAL A 103 -1.51 -1.36 3.11
C VAL A 103 -1.08 -0.32 2.10
N SER A 104 0.17 -0.39 1.69
CA SER A 104 0.76 0.50 0.69
C SER A 104 1.10 -0.30 -0.57
N LEU A 105 0.64 0.18 -1.73
CA LEU A 105 0.92 -0.38 -3.03
C LEU A 105 1.63 0.68 -3.89
N VAL A 106 2.87 0.44 -4.26
CA VAL A 106 3.63 1.26 -5.20
C VAL A 106 3.74 0.50 -6.52
N VAL A 107 3.32 1.10 -7.61
CA VAL A 107 3.35 0.46 -8.93
C VAL A 107 3.93 1.41 -9.97
N ALA A 108 4.96 0.97 -10.68
CA ALA A 108 5.46 1.63 -11.87
C ALA A 108 4.85 0.99 -13.12
N LEU A 109 4.08 1.78 -13.86
CA LEU A 109 3.44 1.34 -15.10
C LEU A 109 4.07 2.02 -16.31
N ARG A 110 4.02 1.35 -17.45
CA ARG A 110 4.43 1.92 -18.73
C ARG A 110 3.55 3.16 -19.06
N GLY A 111 4.15 4.26 -19.49
CA GLY A 111 3.47 5.55 -19.61
C GLY A 111 2.26 5.59 -20.54
N ASP A 112 2.26 4.79 -21.61
CA ASP A 112 1.11 4.64 -22.50
C ASP A 112 0.01 3.75 -21.90
N ALA A 113 0.37 2.77 -21.03
CA ALA A 113 -0.58 2.00 -20.27
C ALA A 113 -1.36 2.91 -19.31
N MET A 114 -0.71 3.81 -18.59
CA MET A 114 -1.35 4.78 -17.71
C MET A 114 -2.47 5.55 -18.40
N LYS A 115 -2.19 6.07 -19.60
CA LYS A 115 -3.18 6.81 -20.39
C LYS A 115 -4.32 5.93 -20.87
N ARG A 116 -4.01 4.72 -21.39
CA ARG A 116 -5.01 3.77 -21.88
C ARG A 116 -5.95 3.33 -20.76
N LEU A 117 -5.42 3.24 -19.53
CA LEU A 117 -6.17 2.84 -18.34
C LEU A 117 -6.93 4.01 -17.69
N GLY A 118 -6.79 5.24 -18.18
CA GLY A 118 -7.42 6.40 -17.59
C GLY A 118 -6.86 6.78 -16.21
N LEU A 119 -5.67 6.29 -15.86
CA LEU A 119 -4.97 6.59 -14.61
C LEU A 119 -4.12 7.86 -14.79
N ASP A 120 -4.75 8.97 -15.10
CA ASP A 120 -4.08 10.24 -15.38
C ASP A 120 -4.19 11.26 -14.23
N ARG A 121 -4.88 10.91 -13.15
CA ARG A 121 -5.14 11.79 -12.00
C ARG A 121 -5.05 11.08 -10.68
N SER A 122 -4.56 11.78 -9.66
CA SER A 122 -4.66 11.34 -8.28
C SER A 122 -6.13 11.19 -7.88
N VAL A 123 -6.41 10.17 -7.09
CA VAL A 123 -7.76 9.80 -6.71
C VAL A 123 -8.01 10.27 -5.28
N SER A 124 -9.10 11.02 -5.08
CA SER A 124 -9.46 11.60 -3.79
C SER A 124 -10.80 11.09 -3.23
N SER A 125 -11.37 10.05 -3.82
CA SER A 125 -12.62 9.45 -3.37
C SER A 125 -12.53 7.94 -3.27
N MET A 126 -13.30 7.34 -2.35
CA MET A 126 -13.38 5.89 -2.18
C MET A 126 -13.75 5.15 -3.48
N SER A 127 -14.78 5.65 -4.19
CA SER A 127 -15.19 5.05 -5.46
C SER A 127 -14.09 5.15 -6.52
N GLY A 128 -13.47 6.30 -6.65
CA GLY A 128 -12.38 6.50 -7.59
C GLY A 128 -11.16 5.63 -7.26
N LEU A 129 -10.81 5.47 -5.99
CA LEU A 129 -9.71 4.58 -5.58
C LEU A 129 -10.02 3.12 -5.90
N LYS A 130 -11.26 2.69 -5.65
CA LYS A 130 -11.72 1.35 -6.01
C LYS A 130 -11.65 1.12 -7.52
N ASP A 131 -12.12 2.08 -8.31
CA ASP A 131 -12.09 2.01 -9.78
C ASP A 131 -10.62 1.99 -10.28
N ALA A 132 -9.74 2.79 -9.68
CA ALA A 132 -8.31 2.79 -10.00
C ALA A 132 -7.66 1.43 -9.72
N LEU A 133 -7.93 0.82 -8.56
CA LEU A 133 -7.41 -0.51 -8.23
C LEU A 133 -7.93 -1.60 -9.18
N GLN A 134 -9.20 -1.56 -9.56
CA GLN A 134 -9.77 -2.48 -10.55
C GLN A 134 -9.14 -2.27 -11.94
N THR A 135 -8.86 -1.04 -12.29
CA THR A 135 -8.21 -0.67 -13.54
C THR A 135 -6.75 -1.14 -13.56
N ILE A 136 -6.01 -0.96 -12.46
CA ILE A 136 -4.66 -1.49 -12.30
C ILE A 136 -4.67 -3.01 -12.42
N ALA A 137 -5.61 -3.68 -11.75
CA ALA A 137 -5.71 -5.13 -11.78
C ALA A 137 -5.93 -5.70 -13.19
N SER A 138 -6.85 -5.11 -13.94
CA SER A 138 -7.12 -5.54 -15.33
C SER A 138 -6.00 -5.15 -16.29
N GLY A 139 -5.45 -3.95 -16.11
CA GLY A 139 -4.38 -3.43 -16.95
C GLY A 139 -3.03 -4.10 -16.75
N SER A 140 -2.77 -4.59 -15.54
CA SER A 140 -1.53 -5.33 -15.24
C SER A 140 -1.40 -6.60 -16.08
N LEU A 141 -2.50 -7.29 -16.30
CA LEU A 141 -2.54 -8.53 -17.09
C LEU A 141 -2.59 -8.30 -18.61
N SER A 142 -2.78 -7.05 -19.05
CA SER A 142 -2.79 -6.74 -20.47
C SER A 142 -1.37 -6.79 -21.05
N ASP A 143 -1.27 -7.08 -22.35
CA ASP A 143 -0.01 -7.18 -23.05
C ASP A 143 0.99 -8.17 -22.37
N ASP A 144 0.49 -9.32 -21.93
CA ASP A 144 1.26 -10.36 -21.25
C ASP A 144 2.05 -9.87 -20.02
N GLY A 145 1.51 -8.88 -19.29
CA GLY A 145 2.14 -8.29 -18.11
C GLY A 145 3.20 -7.22 -18.39
N GLU A 146 3.46 -6.90 -19.65
CA GLU A 146 4.48 -5.93 -20.07
C GLU A 146 4.22 -4.50 -19.57
N ASN A 147 3.00 -4.21 -19.10
CA ASN A 147 2.64 -2.89 -18.58
C ASN A 147 3.20 -2.61 -17.18
N VAL A 148 3.48 -3.64 -16.37
CA VAL A 148 4.05 -3.49 -15.03
C VAL A 148 5.57 -3.52 -15.12
N LEU A 149 6.21 -2.41 -14.76
CA LEU A 149 7.66 -2.28 -14.76
C LEU A 149 8.27 -2.64 -13.41
N ALA A 150 7.62 -2.23 -12.32
CA ALA A 150 7.98 -2.56 -10.96
C ALA A 150 6.76 -2.45 -10.04
N ALA A 151 6.74 -3.18 -8.96
CA ALA A 151 5.73 -3.05 -7.93
C ALA A 151 6.30 -3.40 -6.56
N GLU A 152 5.77 -2.78 -5.53
CA GLU A 152 6.04 -3.11 -4.15
C GLU A 152 4.77 -3.02 -3.34
N VAL A 153 4.57 -4.00 -2.47
CA VAL A 153 3.46 -4.04 -1.53
C VAL A 153 4.01 -4.13 -0.13
N LEU A 154 3.58 -3.23 0.72
CA LEU A 154 3.99 -3.16 2.11
C LEU A 154 2.74 -3.08 2.98
N TRP A 155 2.76 -3.64 4.16
CA TRP A 155 1.67 -3.54 5.13
C TRP A 155 2.17 -3.56 6.56
N THR A 156 1.39 -2.97 7.43
CA THR A 156 1.60 -2.99 8.87
C THR A 156 0.24 -3.09 9.59
N PRO A 157 0.09 -3.82 10.71
CA PRO A 157 1.09 -4.70 11.30
C PRO A 157 1.35 -5.96 10.46
N GLU A 158 2.57 -6.49 10.53
CA GLU A 158 2.93 -7.71 9.81
C GLU A 158 2.46 -8.96 10.56
N GLU A 159 2.50 -8.91 11.89
CA GLU A 159 2.21 -10.03 12.74
C GLU A 159 0.78 -9.98 13.33
N PRO A 160 0.09 -11.13 13.44
CA PRO A 160 -1.32 -11.15 13.89
C PRO A 160 -1.56 -10.67 15.32
N TRP A 161 -0.52 -10.65 16.15
CA TRP A 161 -0.60 -10.19 17.55
C TRP A 161 -0.23 -8.71 17.74
N GLU A 162 0.26 -8.07 16.73
CA GLU A 162 0.54 -6.64 16.74
C GLU A 162 -0.75 -5.85 16.59
N VAL A 163 -0.83 -4.74 17.31
CA VAL A 163 -1.99 -3.85 17.31
C VAL A 163 -1.57 -2.48 16.81
N LEU A 164 -2.17 -2.06 15.73
CA LEU A 164 -2.08 -0.70 15.21
C LEU A 164 -3.39 0.02 15.48
N THR A 165 -3.36 1.10 16.25
CA THR A 165 -4.56 1.91 16.46
C THR A 165 -4.74 2.89 15.29
N ARG A 166 -5.96 3.43 15.14
CA ARG A 166 -6.23 4.47 14.13
C ARG A 166 -5.37 5.71 14.35
N GLU A 167 -5.22 6.10 15.62
CA GLU A 167 -4.43 7.28 16.01
C GLU A 167 -2.96 7.10 15.64
N ASP A 168 -2.40 5.93 15.87
CA ASP A 168 -1.01 5.62 15.51
C ASP A 168 -0.85 5.56 13.99
N ALA A 169 -1.80 4.93 13.26
CA ALA A 169 -1.79 4.89 11.82
C ALA A 169 -1.79 6.30 11.19
N ILE A 170 -2.60 7.23 11.70
CA ILE A 170 -2.64 8.61 11.22
C ILE A 170 -1.35 9.37 11.59
N ALA A 171 -0.77 9.08 12.74
CA ALA A 171 0.48 9.73 13.17
C ALA A 171 1.69 9.30 12.30
N ASP A 172 1.75 8.03 11.93
CA ASP A 172 2.84 7.48 11.13
C ASP A 172 2.64 7.67 9.61
N PHE A 173 1.38 7.77 9.18
CA PHE A 173 0.98 8.00 7.80
C PHE A 173 0.09 9.24 7.66
N PRO A 174 0.66 10.45 7.88
CA PRO A 174 -0.11 11.70 7.89
C PRO A 174 -0.73 12.08 6.55
N GLU A 175 -0.36 11.41 5.46
CA GLU A 175 -0.97 11.54 4.15
C GLU A 175 -2.35 10.90 4.05
N LEU A 176 -2.72 10.02 4.99
CA LEU A 176 -4.03 9.38 4.99
C LEU A 176 -5.14 10.39 5.28
N MET A 177 -6.13 10.41 4.42
CA MET A 177 -7.35 11.20 4.56
C MET A 177 -8.52 10.28 4.87
N ASP A 178 -9.38 10.69 5.79
CA ASP A 178 -10.63 9.98 6.11
C ASP A 178 -11.52 9.86 4.86
N LEU A 179 -12.16 8.71 4.70
CA LEU A 179 -13.05 8.38 3.59
C LEU A 179 -14.52 8.55 3.97
#